data_4bd54fb1614dea2c5b623e3a908e56ee
#
_entry.id   4bd54fb1614dea2c5b623e3a908e56ee
#
_cell.length_a   1.000
_cell.length_b   1.000
_cell.length_c   1.000
_cell.angle_alpha   90.00
_cell.angle_beta   90.00
_cell.angle_gamma   90.00
#
_symmetry.space_group_name_H-M   'P 1'
#
loop_
_entity.id
_entity.type
_entity.pdbx_description
1 polymer ?
#
loop_
_entity_poly.entity_id
_entity_poly.type
_entity_poly.pdbx_seq_one_letter_code
_entity_poly.pdbx_strand_id
1 'polypeptide(L)'
;FNSPFKAHNVIDYWSRWHMTLTRFLTAYIYNPIVMRITRKRMAAGKPLPRRGKMSVGTFVVLIAYPTVLTMFISGVWHGAGWQFVAFGLLHGFYLVVAHGFRAYKARHGLPLDSDKFWHHACAVLLTFLCVVVAMVFFRANSLTAAMAMLTGMVGLSELHTDFDKSDYLTVAILLAFVWIMPNVQQWMAGFRTALDAQPRENWLLRWFPIAMWSPTPVIGIAIGVLSFFALAVAFSVAPTEFLYFQF
;
A
#
# COMPACT_ATOMS: atom_id res chain seq x y z
N PHE A 1 3.99 -7.93 -3.63
CA PHE A 1 3.78 -6.51 -3.94
C PHE A 1 3.46 -6.34 -5.43
N ASN A 2 2.52 -5.44 -5.77
CA ASN A 2 2.10 -5.19 -7.15
C ASN A 2 2.13 -3.68 -7.47
N SER A 3 3.33 -3.08 -7.51
CA SER A 3 3.55 -1.66 -7.74
C SER A 3 2.67 -0.75 -6.86
N PRO A 4 2.77 -0.84 -5.53
CA PRO A 4 1.87 -0.14 -4.62
C PRO A 4 1.93 1.39 -4.75
N PHE A 5 3.09 1.96 -5.11
CA PHE A 5 3.25 3.40 -5.31
C PHE A 5 2.56 3.95 -6.58
N LYS A 6 2.04 3.06 -7.45
CA LYS A 6 1.18 3.41 -8.59
C LYS A 6 -0.31 3.40 -8.22
N ALA A 7 -0.66 3.22 -6.96
CA ALA A 7 -2.05 3.17 -6.52
C ALA A 7 -2.71 4.56 -6.56
N HIS A 8 -3.92 4.64 -7.08
CA HIS A 8 -4.68 5.89 -7.20
C HIS A 8 -5.62 6.18 -6.02
N ASN A 9 -5.68 5.28 -5.04
CA ASN A 9 -6.32 5.49 -3.74
C ASN A 9 -5.80 4.47 -2.72
N VAL A 10 -6.06 4.69 -1.44
CA VAL A 10 -5.54 3.85 -0.35
C VAL A 10 -6.13 2.43 -0.38
N ILE A 11 -7.34 2.22 -0.89
CA ILE A 11 -7.93 0.87 -1.06
C ILE A 11 -7.13 0.12 -2.13
N ASP A 12 -6.80 0.78 -3.24
CA ASP A 12 -5.95 0.23 -4.30
C ASP A 12 -4.53 -0.03 -3.79
N TYR A 13 -3.97 0.87 -2.95
CA TYR A 13 -2.68 0.67 -2.30
C TYR A 13 -2.64 -0.64 -1.50
N TRP A 14 -3.60 -0.89 -0.61
CA TRP A 14 -3.65 -2.11 0.18
C TRP A 14 -3.95 -3.37 -0.64
N SER A 15 -4.56 -3.25 -1.81
CA SER A 15 -4.68 -4.38 -2.75
C SER A 15 -3.36 -4.75 -3.44
N ARG A 16 -2.33 -3.89 -3.35
CA ARG A 16 -1.02 -4.02 -3.98
C ARG A 16 0.12 -4.20 -2.97
N TRP A 17 -0.01 -3.58 -1.80
CA TRP A 17 0.96 -3.67 -0.71
C TRP A 17 0.77 -4.96 0.07
N HIS A 18 1.87 -5.67 0.31
CA HIS A 18 1.92 -6.88 1.15
C HIS A 18 0.67 -7.78 0.98
N MET A 19 0.40 -8.22 -0.23
CA MET A 19 -0.87 -8.84 -0.64
C MET A 19 -1.24 -10.07 0.20
N THR A 20 -0.25 -10.86 0.64
CA THR A 20 -0.47 -12.02 1.51
C THR A 20 -0.98 -11.61 2.89
N LEU A 21 -0.35 -10.60 3.52
CA LEU A 21 -0.80 -10.05 4.80
C LEU A 21 -2.20 -9.44 4.67
N THR A 22 -2.44 -8.66 3.63
CA THR A 22 -3.77 -8.05 3.37
C THR A 22 -4.86 -9.12 3.24
N ARG A 23 -4.58 -10.22 2.54
CA ARG A 23 -5.50 -11.36 2.43
C ARG A 23 -5.73 -12.04 3.77
N PHE A 24 -4.66 -12.25 4.55
CA PHE A 24 -4.76 -12.82 5.89
C PHE A 24 -5.61 -11.94 6.81
N LEU A 25 -5.31 -10.65 6.92
CA LEU A 25 -6.08 -9.70 7.74
C LEU A 25 -7.54 -9.64 7.32
N THR A 26 -7.81 -9.67 6.01
CA THR A 26 -9.17 -9.68 5.48
C THR A 26 -9.91 -10.97 5.84
N ALA A 27 -9.29 -12.12 5.65
CA ALA A 27 -9.94 -13.41 5.87
C ALA A 27 -10.17 -13.71 7.36
N TYR A 28 -9.19 -13.42 8.20
CA TYR A 28 -9.19 -13.88 9.60
C TYR A 28 -9.58 -12.80 10.62
N ILE A 29 -9.54 -11.52 10.25
CA ILE A 29 -9.93 -10.44 11.16
C ILE A 29 -11.15 -9.68 10.63
N TYR A 30 -11.03 -9.06 9.46
CA TYR A 30 -12.06 -8.19 8.91
C TYR A 30 -13.38 -8.95 8.63
N ASN A 31 -13.33 -10.03 7.83
CA ASN A 31 -14.50 -10.78 7.42
C ASN A 31 -15.26 -11.40 8.61
N PRO A 32 -14.63 -12.06 9.60
CA PRO A 32 -15.32 -12.57 10.79
C PRO A 32 -16.07 -11.49 11.56
N ILE A 33 -15.46 -10.30 11.73
CA ILE A 33 -16.10 -9.17 12.40
C ILE A 33 -17.35 -8.72 11.64
N VAL A 34 -17.19 -8.48 10.32
CA VAL A 34 -18.31 -8.05 9.45
C VAL A 34 -19.43 -9.10 9.45
N MET A 35 -19.10 -10.38 9.31
CA MET A 35 -20.10 -11.45 9.33
C MET A 35 -20.85 -11.52 10.66
N ARG A 36 -20.14 -11.41 11.79
CA ARG A 36 -20.79 -11.40 13.12
C ARG A 36 -21.76 -10.23 13.26
N ILE A 37 -21.36 -9.04 12.85
CA ILE A 37 -22.19 -7.83 12.89
C ILE A 37 -23.40 -8.00 11.96
N THR A 38 -23.18 -8.48 10.75
CA THR A 38 -24.22 -8.70 9.75
C THR A 38 -25.29 -9.69 10.27
N ARG A 39 -24.87 -10.84 10.84
CA ARG A 39 -25.78 -11.82 11.44
C ARG A 39 -26.63 -11.20 12.57
N LYS A 40 -26.00 -10.43 13.48
CA LYS A 40 -26.72 -9.73 14.55
C LYS A 40 -27.75 -8.72 14.01
N ARG A 41 -27.40 -7.99 12.94
CA ARG A 41 -28.32 -7.04 12.30
C ARG A 41 -29.49 -7.75 11.64
N MET A 42 -29.25 -8.85 10.93
CA MET A 42 -30.29 -9.66 10.30
C MET A 42 -31.25 -10.24 11.36
N ALA A 43 -30.71 -10.78 12.44
CA ALA A 43 -31.55 -11.30 13.59
C ALA A 43 -32.40 -10.18 14.23
N ALA A 44 -31.92 -8.92 14.18
CA ALA A 44 -32.67 -7.75 14.64
C ALA A 44 -33.62 -7.15 13.58
N GLY A 45 -33.90 -7.86 12.48
CA GLY A 45 -34.78 -7.40 11.41
C GLY A 45 -34.27 -6.19 10.60
N LYS A 46 -32.97 -5.81 10.75
CA LYS A 46 -32.39 -4.67 10.03
C LYS A 46 -31.97 -5.09 8.62
N PRO A 47 -32.42 -4.40 7.56
CA PRO A 47 -32.09 -4.78 6.19
C PRO A 47 -30.59 -4.64 5.90
N LEU A 48 -30.09 -5.47 4.99
CA LEU A 48 -28.75 -5.32 4.46
C LEU A 48 -28.67 -4.05 3.61
N PRO A 49 -27.54 -3.32 3.66
CA PRO A 49 -27.35 -2.11 2.87
C PRO A 49 -27.35 -2.43 1.38
N ARG A 50 -28.15 -1.70 0.60
CA ARG A 50 -28.12 -1.74 -0.86
C ARG A 50 -27.09 -0.73 -1.37
N ARG A 51 -26.48 -1.01 -2.53
CA ARG A 51 -25.53 -0.10 -3.19
C ARG A 51 -26.17 1.29 -3.34
N GLY A 52 -25.47 2.34 -2.95
CA GLY A 52 -25.95 3.72 -3.00
C GLY A 52 -26.99 4.13 -1.93
N LYS A 53 -27.49 3.20 -1.09
CA LYS A 53 -28.50 3.47 -0.06
C LYS A 53 -28.04 3.10 1.35
N MET A 54 -26.76 3.28 1.63
CA MET A 54 -26.22 3.01 2.97
C MET A 54 -26.39 4.23 3.88
N SER A 55 -26.98 4.07 5.05
CA SER A 55 -27.02 5.11 6.08
C SER A 55 -25.63 5.28 6.73
N VAL A 56 -25.34 6.45 7.28
CA VAL A 56 -24.09 6.73 7.99
C VAL A 56 -23.86 5.72 9.12
N GLY A 57 -24.86 5.44 9.93
CA GLY A 57 -24.74 4.45 11.03
C GLY A 57 -24.43 3.04 10.51
N THR A 58 -24.98 2.64 9.36
CA THR A 58 -24.68 1.35 8.73
C THR A 58 -23.24 1.34 8.17
N PHE A 59 -22.78 2.45 7.58
CA PHE A 59 -21.41 2.62 7.13
C PHE A 59 -20.42 2.49 8.29
N VAL A 60 -20.68 3.19 9.39
CA VAL A 60 -19.81 3.13 10.58
C VAL A 60 -19.69 1.71 11.11
N VAL A 61 -20.80 1.00 11.26
CA VAL A 61 -20.80 -0.32 11.90
C VAL A 61 -20.27 -1.43 10.99
N LEU A 62 -20.53 -1.38 9.67
CA LEU A 62 -20.17 -2.45 8.73
C LEU A 62 -18.85 -2.20 7.97
N ILE A 63 -18.40 -0.96 7.91
CA ILE A 63 -17.19 -0.61 7.17
C ILE A 63 -16.15 0.06 8.06
N ALA A 64 -16.48 1.21 8.68
CA ALA A 64 -15.49 2.00 9.40
C ALA A 64 -14.94 1.24 10.62
N TYR A 65 -15.79 0.71 11.48
CA TYR A 65 -15.36 -0.02 12.69
C TYR A 65 -14.49 -1.26 12.36
N PRO A 66 -14.93 -2.19 11.48
CA PRO A 66 -14.10 -3.35 11.14
C PRO A 66 -12.77 -2.94 10.49
N THR A 67 -12.77 -1.91 9.64
CA THR A 67 -11.57 -1.41 8.98
C THR A 67 -10.58 -0.84 9.99
N VAL A 68 -11.02 0.08 10.85
CA VAL A 68 -10.15 0.69 11.86
C VAL A 68 -9.61 -0.35 12.84
N LEU A 69 -10.46 -1.28 13.30
CA LEU A 69 -10.03 -2.35 14.21
C LEU A 69 -9.01 -3.28 13.55
N THR A 70 -9.21 -3.65 12.29
CA THR A 70 -8.26 -4.50 11.54
C THR A 70 -6.92 -3.79 11.38
N MET A 71 -6.91 -2.52 11.02
CA MET A 71 -5.70 -1.74 10.83
C MET A 71 -4.99 -1.42 12.16
N PHE A 72 -5.75 -1.20 13.24
CA PHE A 72 -5.21 -1.07 14.59
C PHE A 72 -4.46 -2.34 15.00
N ILE A 73 -5.08 -3.52 14.83
CA ILE A 73 -4.44 -4.81 15.13
C ILE A 73 -3.19 -5.01 14.28
N SER A 74 -3.25 -4.65 12.99
CA SER A 74 -2.07 -4.69 12.10
C SER A 74 -0.95 -3.78 12.60
N GLY A 75 -1.28 -2.58 13.09
CA GLY A 75 -0.30 -1.66 13.67
C GLY A 75 0.36 -2.25 14.91
N VAL A 76 -0.44 -2.72 15.88
CA VAL A 76 0.06 -3.36 17.12
C VAL A 76 0.92 -4.59 16.82
N TRP A 77 0.56 -5.35 15.79
CA TRP A 77 1.35 -6.52 15.37
C TRP A 77 2.77 -6.15 14.90
N HIS A 78 2.98 -4.95 14.37
CA HIS A 78 4.29 -4.47 13.91
C HIS A 78 5.24 -4.10 15.06
N GLY A 79 4.75 -3.89 16.29
CA GLY A 79 5.60 -3.61 17.43
C GLY A 79 4.87 -2.94 18.60
N ALA A 80 5.53 -2.93 19.76
CA ALA A 80 4.97 -2.43 21.02
C ALA A 80 4.97 -0.88 21.15
N GLY A 81 5.49 -0.16 20.15
CA GLY A 81 5.60 1.31 20.22
C GLY A 81 4.32 2.03 19.77
N TRP A 82 4.05 3.18 20.37
CA TRP A 82 2.91 4.04 20.01
C TRP A 82 2.94 4.52 18.55
N GLN A 83 4.11 4.60 17.92
CA GLN A 83 4.26 4.93 16.51
C GLN A 83 3.60 3.88 15.60
N PHE A 84 3.64 2.60 15.96
CA PHE A 84 2.96 1.55 15.20
C PHE A 84 1.45 1.59 15.37
N VAL A 85 0.98 1.95 16.57
CA VAL A 85 -0.45 2.23 16.81
C VAL A 85 -0.92 3.39 15.94
N ALA A 86 -0.16 4.49 15.91
CA ALA A 86 -0.44 5.65 15.07
C ALA A 86 -0.46 5.29 13.58
N PHE A 87 0.53 4.50 13.10
CA PHE A 87 0.58 3.96 11.74
C PHE A 87 -0.69 3.18 11.38
N GLY A 88 -1.09 2.23 12.23
CA GLY A 88 -2.29 1.43 12.00
C GLY A 88 -3.57 2.26 11.98
N LEU A 89 -3.75 3.16 12.96
CA LEU A 89 -4.91 4.05 13.02
C LEU A 89 -4.98 5.01 11.85
N LEU A 90 -3.84 5.55 11.41
CA LEU A 90 -3.76 6.46 10.27
C LEU A 90 -4.18 5.76 8.97
N HIS A 91 -3.68 4.55 8.73
CA HIS A 91 -4.13 3.75 7.60
C HIS A 91 -5.62 3.36 7.69
N GLY A 92 -6.09 3.03 8.89
CA GLY A 92 -7.52 2.80 9.15
C GLY A 92 -8.37 4.02 8.79
N PHE A 93 -7.93 5.21 9.19
CA PHE A 93 -8.57 6.48 8.84
C PHE A 93 -8.58 6.72 7.33
N TYR A 94 -7.45 6.57 6.66
CA TYR A 94 -7.37 6.73 5.19
C TYR A 94 -8.31 5.80 4.46
N LEU A 95 -8.40 4.52 4.88
CA LEU A 95 -9.30 3.56 4.28
C LEU A 95 -10.78 3.93 4.51
N VAL A 96 -11.13 4.39 5.72
CA VAL A 96 -12.50 4.85 6.02
C VAL A 96 -12.89 6.04 5.16
N VAL A 97 -11.99 7.03 5.00
CA VAL A 97 -12.22 8.17 4.11
C VAL A 97 -12.40 7.72 2.67
N ALA A 98 -11.53 6.83 2.17
CA ALA A 98 -11.62 6.32 0.81
C ALA A 98 -12.92 5.52 0.57
N HIS A 99 -13.33 4.67 1.51
CA HIS A 99 -14.61 3.95 1.44
C HIS A 99 -15.81 4.90 1.52
N GLY A 100 -15.74 5.91 2.40
CA GLY A 100 -16.77 6.95 2.52
C GLY A 100 -16.95 7.73 1.23
N PHE A 101 -15.85 8.13 0.60
CA PHE A 101 -15.87 8.83 -0.69
C PHE A 101 -16.45 7.95 -1.81
N ARG A 102 -16.12 6.65 -1.85
CA ARG A 102 -16.75 5.70 -2.79
C ARG A 102 -18.25 5.54 -2.53
N ALA A 103 -18.67 5.48 -1.27
CA ALA A 103 -20.09 5.42 -0.90
C ALA A 103 -20.84 6.71 -1.28
N TYR A 104 -20.22 7.87 -1.08
CA TYR A 104 -20.76 9.17 -1.52
C TYR A 104 -20.95 9.21 -3.04
N LYS A 105 -19.91 8.86 -3.82
CA LYS A 105 -20.02 8.79 -5.28
C LYS A 105 -21.14 7.83 -5.74
N ALA A 106 -21.21 6.65 -5.14
CA ALA A 106 -22.25 5.67 -5.45
C ALA A 106 -23.67 6.19 -5.15
N ARG A 107 -23.82 6.99 -4.08
CA ARG A 107 -25.10 7.61 -3.71
C ARG A 107 -25.56 8.67 -4.71
N HIS A 108 -24.61 9.42 -5.27
CA HIS A 108 -24.88 10.51 -6.21
C HIS A 108 -24.76 10.10 -7.68
N GLY A 109 -24.57 8.82 -7.98
CA GLY A 109 -24.42 8.33 -9.35
C GLY A 109 -23.15 8.83 -10.06
N LEU A 110 -22.14 9.28 -9.29
CA LEU A 110 -20.90 9.79 -9.84
C LEU A 110 -19.96 8.65 -10.25
N PRO A 111 -19.17 8.81 -11.32
CA PRO A 111 -18.20 7.80 -11.73
C PRO A 111 -17.14 7.60 -10.62
N LEU A 112 -16.78 6.35 -10.39
CA LEU A 112 -15.77 6.01 -9.37
C LEU A 112 -14.38 6.47 -9.78
N ASP A 113 -14.06 6.31 -11.05
CA ASP A 113 -12.79 6.70 -11.64
C ASP A 113 -13.02 7.83 -12.65
N SER A 114 -11.99 8.59 -12.93
CA SER A 114 -12.00 9.67 -13.91
C SER A 114 -11.08 9.30 -15.07
N ASP A 115 -11.55 9.46 -16.30
CA ASP A 115 -10.76 9.20 -17.50
C ASP A 115 -9.69 10.28 -17.75
N LYS A 116 -9.72 11.38 -16.99
CA LYS A 116 -8.76 12.48 -17.13
C LYS A 116 -7.41 12.12 -16.51
N PHE A 117 -6.36 12.17 -17.31
CA PHE A 117 -4.98 11.89 -16.90
C PHE A 117 -4.57 12.65 -15.61
N TRP A 118 -4.86 13.96 -15.55
CA TRP A 118 -4.49 14.79 -14.39
C TRP A 118 -5.19 14.38 -13.11
N HIS A 119 -6.44 13.96 -13.16
CA HIS A 119 -7.15 13.45 -11.99
C HIS A 119 -6.49 12.15 -11.47
N HIS A 120 -6.09 11.29 -12.39
CA HIS A 120 -5.36 10.07 -12.03
C HIS A 120 -4.00 10.38 -11.42
N ALA A 121 -3.21 11.26 -12.05
CA ALA A 121 -1.91 11.67 -11.56
C ALA A 121 -1.98 12.31 -10.16
N CYS A 122 -2.92 13.24 -9.95
CA CYS A 122 -3.15 13.83 -8.62
C CYS A 122 -3.58 12.80 -7.57
N ALA A 123 -4.42 11.84 -7.95
CA ALA A 123 -4.86 10.78 -7.04
C ALA A 123 -3.71 9.85 -6.64
N VAL A 124 -2.83 9.49 -7.58
CA VAL A 124 -1.61 8.71 -7.31
C VAL A 124 -0.66 9.50 -6.39
N LEU A 125 -0.41 10.77 -6.69
CA LEU A 125 0.45 11.63 -5.87
C LEU A 125 -0.09 11.79 -4.44
N LEU A 126 -1.39 12.08 -4.30
CA LEU A 126 -2.03 12.20 -2.99
C LEU A 126 -1.93 10.89 -2.19
N THR A 127 -2.19 9.76 -2.84
CA THR A 127 -2.06 8.44 -2.20
C THR A 127 -0.63 8.18 -1.77
N PHE A 128 0.34 8.48 -2.63
CA PHE A 128 1.76 8.35 -2.33
C PHE A 128 2.16 9.21 -1.12
N LEU A 129 1.74 10.48 -1.08
CA LEU A 129 2.01 11.37 0.07
C LEU A 129 1.38 10.86 1.37
N CYS A 130 0.14 10.37 1.33
CA CYS A 130 -0.49 9.73 2.49
C CYS A 130 0.30 8.54 3.00
N VAL A 131 0.82 7.71 2.08
CA VAL A 131 1.66 6.56 2.43
C VAL A 131 3.01 7.01 3.00
N VAL A 132 3.65 8.03 2.42
CA VAL A 132 4.91 8.59 2.95
C VAL A 132 4.73 9.08 4.39
N VAL A 133 3.66 9.84 4.67
CA VAL A 133 3.35 10.28 6.04
C VAL A 133 3.16 9.09 6.98
N ALA A 134 2.44 8.05 6.57
CA ALA A 134 2.27 6.85 7.39
C ALA A 134 3.61 6.12 7.63
N MET A 135 4.47 6.04 6.61
CA MET A 135 5.78 5.40 6.72
C MET A 135 6.74 6.14 7.65
N VAL A 136 6.57 7.44 7.86
CA VAL A 136 7.33 8.19 8.90
C VAL A 136 7.05 7.60 10.28
N PHE A 137 5.78 7.34 10.63
CA PHE A 137 5.44 6.68 11.90
C PHE A 137 6.01 5.27 11.97
N PHE A 138 5.96 4.52 10.89
CA PHE A 138 6.48 3.15 10.85
C PHE A 138 7.99 3.08 11.06
N ARG A 139 8.75 4.04 10.53
CA ARG A 139 10.22 4.04 10.55
C ARG A 139 10.81 4.74 11.76
N ALA A 140 10.08 5.65 12.39
CA ALA A 140 10.56 6.41 13.53
C ALA A 140 10.72 5.52 14.79
N ASN A 141 11.73 5.84 15.60
CA ASN A 141 12.01 5.12 16.86
C ASN A 141 10.99 5.44 17.98
N SER A 142 10.22 6.51 17.82
CA SER A 142 9.18 6.93 18.77
C SER A 142 8.14 7.82 18.09
N LEU A 143 7.00 8.01 18.78
CA LEU A 143 5.97 8.94 18.31
C LEU A 143 6.50 10.39 18.25
N THR A 144 7.31 10.79 19.23
CA THR A 144 7.92 12.13 19.26
C THR A 144 8.87 12.33 18.09
N ALA A 145 9.71 11.34 17.77
CA ALA A 145 10.61 11.39 16.62
C ALA A 145 9.83 11.46 15.29
N ALA A 146 8.72 10.72 15.18
CA ALA A 146 7.85 10.79 14.00
C ALA A 146 7.26 12.20 13.82
N MET A 147 6.75 12.81 14.89
CA MET A 147 6.21 14.17 14.85
C MET A 147 7.29 15.21 14.53
N ALA A 148 8.49 15.10 15.09
CA ALA A 148 9.61 15.97 14.77
C ALA A 148 10.00 15.88 13.28
N MET A 149 10.03 14.67 12.72
CA MET A 149 10.29 14.47 11.29
C MET A 149 9.19 15.10 10.43
N LEU A 150 7.91 14.90 10.77
CA LEU A 150 6.80 15.51 10.03
C LEU A 150 6.82 17.04 10.07
N THR A 151 7.13 17.64 11.23
CA THR A 151 7.27 19.11 11.34
C THR A 151 8.41 19.63 10.49
N GLY A 152 9.54 18.93 10.44
CA GLY A 152 10.63 19.24 9.54
C GLY A 152 10.27 19.11 8.07
N MET A 153 9.56 18.05 7.68
CA MET A 153 9.12 17.85 6.28
C MET A 153 8.23 18.97 5.75
N VAL A 154 7.51 19.68 6.63
CA VAL A 154 6.68 20.85 6.25
C VAL A 154 7.40 22.18 6.51
N GLY A 155 8.69 22.16 6.86
CA GLY A 155 9.51 23.38 7.06
C GLY A 155 9.25 24.14 8.36
N LEU A 156 8.60 23.50 9.35
CA LEU A 156 8.31 24.10 10.65
C LEU A 156 9.44 23.91 11.68
N SER A 157 10.45 23.15 11.36
CA SER A 157 11.68 22.97 12.15
C SER A 157 12.88 22.80 11.23
N GLU A 158 14.08 23.14 11.75
CA GLU A 158 15.31 22.86 10.99
C GLU A 158 15.50 21.35 10.86
N LEU A 159 15.47 20.88 9.63
CA LEU A 159 15.87 19.51 9.27
C LEU A 159 17.36 19.56 8.92
N HIS A 160 18.21 19.16 9.85
CA HIS A 160 19.59 18.86 9.52
C HIS A 160 19.58 17.51 8.74
N THR A 161 19.74 17.59 7.45
CA THR A 161 19.90 16.42 6.59
C THR A 161 21.35 16.37 6.17
N ASP A 162 22.00 15.25 6.47
CA ASP A 162 23.35 14.95 5.94
C ASP A 162 23.31 14.48 4.47
N PHE A 163 22.18 14.74 3.79
CA PHE A 163 22.01 14.38 2.37
C PHE A 163 22.80 15.32 1.46
N ASP A 164 23.61 14.71 0.62
CA ASP A 164 24.28 15.40 -0.45
C ASP A 164 23.49 15.36 -1.78
N LYS A 165 24.04 15.96 -2.83
CA LYS A 165 23.40 15.96 -4.16
C LYS A 165 23.26 14.54 -4.75
N SER A 166 24.15 13.62 -4.39
CA SER A 166 24.11 12.23 -4.88
C SER A 166 22.94 11.45 -4.30
N ASP A 167 22.57 11.73 -3.03
CA ASP A 167 21.44 11.10 -2.37
C ASP A 167 20.12 11.52 -3.01
N TYR A 168 19.95 12.83 -3.28
CA TYR A 168 18.76 13.32 -3.99
C TYR A 168 18.65 12.71 -5.40
N LEU A 169 19.76 12.62 -6.12
CA LEU A 169 19.78 11.98 -7.44
C LEU A 169 19.42 10.50 -7.35
N THR A 170 19.97 9.79 -6.38
CA THR A 170 19.68 8.37 -6.14
C THR A 170 18.19 8.16 -5.85
N VAL A 171 17.62 8.96 -4.96
CA VAL A 171 16.17 8.89 -4.66
C VAL A 171 15.34 9.18 -5.91
N ALA A 172 15.70 10.20 -6.69
CA ALA A 172 14.98 10.52 -7.93
C ALA A 172 15.03 9.38 -8.95
N ILE A 173 16.20 8.76 -9.15
CA ILE A 173 16.37 7.59 -10.03
C ILE A 173 15.53 6.41 -9.54
N LEU A 174 15.56 6.11 -8.24
CA LEU A 174 14.78 5.02 -7.66
C LEU A 174 13.28 5.25 -7.79
N LEU A 175 12.80 6.48 -7.57
CA LEU A 175 11.40 6.83 -7.78
C LEU A 175 11.00 6.69 -9.25
N ALA A 176 11.81 7.18 -10.17
CA ALA A 176 11.58 7.02 -11.60
C ALA A 176 11.52 5.54 -11.99
N PHE A 177 12.45 4.73 -11.48
CA PHE A 177 12.46 3.29 -11.70
C PHE A 177 11.17 2.62 -11.20
N VAL A 178 10.75 2.89 -9.97
CA VAL A 178 9.54 2.30 -9.36
C VAL A 178 8.27 2.70 -10.11
N TRP A 179 8.20 3.92 -10.64
CA TRP A 179 7.02 4.40 -11.37
C TRP A 179 6.99 3.98 -12.84
N ILE A 180 8.14 3.83 -13.48
CA ILE A 180 8.22 3.52 -14.92
C ILE A 180 8.28 2.01 -15.13
N MET A 181 9.17 1.31 -14.41
CA MET A 181 9.45 -0.10 -14.68
C MET A 181 8.27 -1.02 -14.36
N PRO A 182 8.12 -2.12 -15.12
CA PRO A 182 7.19 -3.18 -14.79
C PRO A 182 7.65 -3.92 -13.53
N ASN A 183 6.70 -4.39 -12.73
CA ASN A 183 7.01 -5.28 -11.62
C ASN A 183 7.13 -6.75 -12.10
N VAL A 184 7.61 -7.62 -11.21
CA VAL A 184 7.82 -9.05 -11.52
C VAL A 184 6.52 -9.72 -11.99
N GLN A 185 5.36 -9.38 -11.43
CA GLN A 185 4.07 -9.96 -11.82
C GLN A 185 3.67 -9.55 -13.23
N GLN A 186 3.94 -8.30 -13.61
CA GLN A 186 3.71 -7.79 -14.96
C GLN A 186 4.70 -8.40 -15.95
N TRP A 187 5.97 -8.51 -15.55
CA TRP A 187 7.01 -9.09 -16.37
C TRP A 187 6.78 -10.57 -16.65
N MET A 188 6.28 -11.31 -15.64
CA MET A 188 5.96 -12.74 -15.75
C MET A 188 4.49 -13.01 -16.09
N ALA A 189 3.78 -12.06 -16.68
CA ALA A 189 2.33 -12.18 -16.93
C ALA A 189 1.93 -13.38 -17.78
N GLY A 190 2.82 -13.90 -18.63
CA GLY A 190 2.60 -15.11 -19.42
C GLY A 190 2.57 -16.41 -18.60
N PHE A 191 2.93 -16.35 -17.31
CA PHE A 191 2.95 -17.51 -16.41
C PHE A 191 1.95 -17.31 -15.27
N ARG A 192 1.19 -18.36 -14.95
CA ARG A 192 0.28 -18.32 -13.81
C ARG A 192 1.09 -18.21 -12.53
N THR A 193 0.84 -17.17 -11.75
CA THR A 193 1.44 -17.02 -10.43
C THR A 193 0.61 -17.76 -9.38
N ALA A 194 1.26 -18.20 -8.29
CA ALA A 194 0.60 -18.89 -7.18
C ALA A 194 -0.51 -18.07 -6.50
N LEU A 195 -0.56 -16.75 -6.73
CA LEU A 195 -1.48 -15.83 -6.07
C LEU A 195 -2.67 -15.41 -6.94
N ASP A 196 -2.86 -15.96 -8.14
CA ASP A 196 -3.90 -15.57 -9.11
C ASP A 196 -4.08 -14.04 -9.27
N ALA A 197 -3.01 -13.29 -9.01
CA ALA A 197 -3.03 -11.86 -9.19
C ALA A 197 -3.07 -11.56 -10.69
N GLN A 198 -4.17 -10.96 -11.14
CA GLN A 198 -4.27 -10.45 -12.51
C GLN A 198 -3.19 -9.37 -12.68
N PRO A 199 -2.21 -9.57 -13.56
CA PRO A 199 -1.19 -8.56 -13.81
C PRO A 199 -1.86 -7.34 -14.41
N ARG A 200 -1.60 -6.17 -13.82
CA ARG A 200 -2.07 -4.92 -14.39
C ARG A 200 -1.18 -4.55 -15.56
N GLU A 201 -1.79 -4.08 -16.63
CA GLU A 201 -1.06 -3.65 -17.82
C GLU A 201 -0.01 -2.59 -17.47
N ASN A 202 1.18 -2.74 -18.03
CA ASN A 202 2.24 -1.75 -17.99
C ASN A 202 2.46 -1.24 -19.41
N TRP A 203 2.43 0.08 -19.59
CA TRP A 203 2.58 0.70 -20.91
C TRP A 203 3.91 0.33 -21.58
N LEU A 204 4.98 0.18 -20.80
CA LEU A 204 6.31 -0.15 -21.31
C LEU A 204 6.34 -1.56 -21.91
N LEU A 205 5.69 -2.54 -21.28
CA LEU A 205 5.57 -3.90 -21.81
C LEU A 205 4.65 -3.95 -23.04
N ARG A 206 3.70 -3.03 -23.15
CA ARG A 206 2.85 -2.90 -24.34
C ARG A 206 3.65 -2.44 -25.57
N TRP A 207 4.61 -1.52 -25.38
CA TRP A 207 5.46 -1.02 -26.46
C TRP A 207 6.67 -1.92 -26.73
N PHE A 208 7.15 -2.64 -25.71
CA PHE A 208 8.32 -3.52 -25.78
C PHE A 208 7.96 -4.95 -25.30
N PRO A 209 7.14 -5.70 -26.07
CA PRO A 209 6.73 -7.05 -25.66
C PRO A 209 7.91 -8.03 -25.58
N ILE A 210 9.03 -7.75 -26.26
CA ILE A 210 10.28 -8.52 -26.17
C ILE A 210 10.87 -8.47 -24.75
N ALA A 211 10.55 -7.44 -23.98
CA ALA A 211 10.98 -7.32 -22.59
C ALA A 211 10.19 -8.22 -21.63
N MET A 212 9.15 -8.93 -22.08
CA MET A 212 8.45 -9.93 -21.26
C MET A 212 9.36 -11.13 -21.01
N TRP A 213 9.24 -11.69 -19.81
CA TRP A 213 10.03 -12.86 -19.45
C TRP A 213 9.71 -14.04 -20.37
N SER A 214 10.77 -14.64 -20.90
CA SER A 214 10.70 -15.92 -21.64
C SER A 214 11.84 -16.82 -21.17
N PRO A 215 11.64 -18.15 -21.09
CA PRO A 215 12.67 -19.09 -20.62
C PRO A 215 13.72 -19.32 -21.71
N THR A 216 14.48 -18.29 -22.06
CA THR A 216 15.59 -18.39 -23.02
C THR A 216 16.93 -18.45 -22.28
N PRO A 217 17.96 -19.13 -22.85
CA PRO A 217 19.28 -19.19 -22.23
C PRO A 217 19.87 -17.80 -21.96
N VAL A 218 19.64 -16.82 -22.83
CA VAL A 218 20.14 -15.45 -22.68
C VAL A 218 19.55 -14.79 -21.44
N ILE A 219 18.22 -14.87 -21.24
CA ILE A 219 17.55 -14.35 -20.06
C ILE A 219 18.00 -15.09 -18.80
N GLY A 220 18.16 -16.42 -18.88
CA GLY A 220 18.67 -17.23 -17.77
C GLY A 220 20.07 -16.78 -17.33
N ILE A 221 20.99 -16.58 -18.26
CA ILE A 221 22.35 -16.07 -17.97
C ILE A 221 22.27 -14.66 -17.36
N ALA A 222 21.49 -13.76 -17.95
CA ALA A 222 21.34 -12.40 -17.42
C ALA A 222 20.82 -12.38 -15.98
N ILE A 223 19.80 -13.19 -15.69
CA ILE A 223 19.28 -13.31 -14.32
C ILE A 223 20.31 -13.95 -13.39
N GLY A 224 21.05 -14.98 -13.85
CA GLY A 224 22.11 -15.60 -13.05
C GLY A 224 23.21 -14.60 -12.66
N VAL A 225 23.68 -13.79 -13.62
CA VAL A 225 24.66 -12.74 -13.38
C VAL A 225 24.12 -11.68 -12.42
N LEU A 226 22.90 -11.17 -12.64
CA LEU A 226 22.27 -10.19 -11.73
C LEU A 226 22.09 -10.75 -10.31
N SER A 227 21.67 -12.02 -10.20
CA SER A 227 21.52 -12.70 -8.91
C SER A 227 22.86 -12.85 -8.19
N PHE A 228 23.92 -13.20 -8.93
CA PHE A 228 25.27 -13.29 -8.38
C PHE A 228 25.72 -11.95 -7.79
N PHE A 229 25.58 -10.85 -8.53
CA PHE A 229 25.93 -9.53 -8.02
C PHE A 229 25.05 -9.10 -6.85
N ALA A 230 23.74 -9.36 -6.89
CA ALA A 230 22.85 -9.06 -5.79
C ALA A 230 23.24 -9.81 -4.51
N LEU A 231 23.60 -11.09 -4.61
CA LEU A 231 24.09 -11.89 -3.49
C LEU A 231 25.45 -11.39 -3.02
N ALA A 232 26.38 -11.08 -3.94
CA ALA A 232 27.70 -10.53 -3.57
C ALA A 232 27.56 -9.24 -2.77
N VAL A 233 26.68 -8.32 -3.19
CA VAL A 233 26.39 -7.09 -2.44
C VAL A 233 25.73 -7.42 -1.11
N ALA A 234 24.74 -8.32 -1.05
CA ALA A 234 24.05 -8.68 0.18
C ALA A 234 25.01 -9.29 1.24
N PHE A 235 25.99 -10.06 0.80
CA PHE A 235 27.00 -10.64 1.70
C PHE A 235 28.19 -9.70 2.03
N SER A 236 28.38 -8.64 1.25
CA SER A 236 29.44 -7.65 1.51
C SER A 236 29.02 -6.55 2.49
N VAL A 237 27.72 -6.35 2.68
CA VAL A 237 27.19 -5.34 3.61
C VAL A 237 27.13 -5.94 5.02
N ALA A 238 27.61 -5.20 6.02
CA ALA A 238 27.46 -5.61 7.42
C ALA A 238 25.96 -5.85 7.74
N PRO A 239 25.64 -6.89 8.52
CA PRO A 239 24.25 -7.19 8.86
C PRO A 239 23.61 -5.98 9.52
N THR A 240 22.64 -5.37 8.84
CA THR A 240 21.80 -4.34 9.43
C THR A 240 20.79 -5.02 10.36
N GLU A 241 20.55 -4.44 11.54
CA GLU A 241 19.54 -4.95 12.46
C GLU A 241 18.19 -5.03 11.75
N PHE A 242 17.60 -6.23 11.77
CA PHE A 242 16.29 -6.44 11.17
C PHE A 242 15.25 -5.72 12.01
N LEU A 243 14.47 -4.84 11.43
CA LEU A 243 13.49 -3.96 12.11
C LEU A 243 12.52 -4.70 13.06
N TYR A 244 12.32 -6.00 12.88
CA TYR A 244 11.45 -6.83 13.70
C TYR A 244 12.12 -7.42 14.96
N PHE A 245 13.42 -7.21 15.17
CA PHE A 245 14.15 -7.70 16.35
C PHE A 245 14.38 -6.65 17.44
N GLN A 246 13.76 -5.48 17.37
CA GLN A 246 13.80 -4.47 18.41
C GLN A 246 12.61 -4.60 19.38
N PHE A 247 12.39 -5.82 19.90
CA PHE A 247 11.45 -6.08 20.99
C PHE A 247 12.16 -6.31 22.30
#